data_20739f868351f74fce068ecd5b6831a5
#
_entry.id   20739f868351f74fce068ecd5b6831a5
#
_cell.length_a   1.000
_cell.length_b   1.000
_cell.length_c   1.000
_cell.angle_alpha   90.00
_cell.angle_beta   90.00
_cell.angle_gamma   90.00
#
_symmetry.space_group_name_H-M   'P 1'
#
loop_
_entity.id
_entity.type
_entity.pdbx_description
1 polymer ?
#
loop_
_entity_poly.entity_id
_entity_poly.type
_entity_poly.pdbx_seq_one_letter_code
_entity_poly.pdbx_strand_id
1 'polypeptide(L)'
;MPQTPWQHPWRLAAQWLLVLVLCAPFHGAWAVVEANRAPPQDLVAIKGIGPATAERIVEARRQRPFTDWADFIQRVRGIGPATASKLSANGLTVNGQRYE
;
A
#
# COMPACT_ATOMS: atom_id res chain seq x y z
N MET A 1 49.36 7.72 -24.28
CA MET A 1 48.79 7.85 -23.98
C MET A 1 47.74 7.43 -23.41
N PRO A 2 47.50 6.77 -22.79
CA PRO A 2 46.41 6.17 -22.36
C PRO A 2 45.75 6.77 -21.31
N GLN A 3 45.20 7.62 -21.25
CA GLN A 3 44.54 8.13 -20.27
C GLN A 3 43.22 7.87 -20.21
N THR A 4 42.65 7.24 -20.97
CA THR A 4 41.26 7.03 -21.03
C THR A 4 40.65 6.27 -19.90
N PRO A 5 41.31 5.38 -19.24
CA PRO A 5 40.60 4.55 -18.27
C PRO A 5 40.02 5.31 -17.12
N TRP A 6 40.48 6.44 -16.80
CA TRP A 6 39.90 7.07 -15.66
C TRP A 6 38.68 7.88 -15.95
N GLN A 7 38.21 7.81 -17.14
CA GLN A 7 36.94 8.44 -17.44
C GLN A 7 35.76 7.60 -17.04
N HIS A 8 35.94 6.31 -16.90
CA HIS A 8 34.83 5.43 -16.62
C HIS A 8 34.15 5.67 -15.26
N PRO A 9 34.89 5.97 -14.24
CA PRO A 9 34.24 6.17 -12.95
C PRO A 9 33.18 7.25 -12.94
N TRP A 10 33.39 8.22 -13.78
CA TRP A 10 32.46 9.31 -13.80
C TRP A 10 31.09 8.87 -14.28
N ARG A 11 31.07 8.05 -15.29
CA ARG A 11 29.82 7.60 -15.85
C ARG A 11 29.05 6.73 -14.88
N LEU A 12 29.76 5.90 -14.16
CA LEU A 12 29.10 5.05 -13.19
C LEU A 12 28.47 5.86 -12.08
N ALA A 13 29.15 6.87 -11.63
CA ALA A 13 28.60 7.72 -10.59
C ALA A 13 27.32 8.41 -11.04
N ALA A 14 27.33 8.87 -12.28
CA ALA A 14 26.15 9.53 -12.81
C ALA A 14 24.95 8.59 -12.90
N GLN A 15 25.22 7.36 -13.27
CA GLN A 15 24.14 6.39 -13.35
C GLN A 15 23.53 6.09 -11.99
N TRP A 16 24.35 5.99 -11.00
CA TRP A 16 23.83 5.76 -9.66
C TRP A 16 22.98 6.89 -9.18
N LEU A 17 23.37 8.11 -9.47
CA LEU A 17 22.58 9.27 -9.08
C LEU A 17 21.22 9.25 -9.75
N LEU A 18 21.16 8.86 -11.01
CA LEU A 18 19.88 8.80 -11.69
C LEU A 18 18.94 7.78 -11.06
N VAL A 19 19.49 6.64 -10.66
CA VAL A 19 18.68 5.62 -10.04
C VAL A 19 18.07 6.13 -8.73
N LEU A 20 18.86 6.83 -7.94
CA LEU A 20 18.35 7.37 -6.69
C LEU A 20 17.24 8.38 -6.90
N VAL A 21 17.39 9.22 -7.90
CA VAL A 21 16.36 10.20 -8.18
C VAL A 21 15.07 9.53 -8.61
N LEU A 22 15.17 8.49 -9.41
CA LEU A 22 13.97 7.79 -9.86
C LEU A 22 13.23 7.11 -8.73
N CYS A 23 13.93 6.64 -7.73
CA CYS A 23 13.29 5.98 -6.61
C CYS A 23 12.58 6.94 -5.68
N ALA A 24 13.08 8.13 -5.53
CA ALA A 24 12.58 9.07 -4.55
C ALA A 24 11.12 9.47 -4.74
N PRO A 25 10.67 9.77 -5.94
CA PRO A 25 9.31 10.30 -6.11
C PRO A 25 8.19 9.34 -5.81
N PHE A 26 8.48 8.06 -5.71
CA PHE A 26 7.40 7.12 -5.52
C PHE A 26 7.06 6.83 -4.08
N HIS A 27 7.66 7.52 -3.16
CA HIS A 27 7.39 7.24 -1.79
C HIS A 27 6.14 7.93 -1.32
N GLY A 28 5.20 7.17 -0.90
CA GLY A 28 4.16 7.61 -0.02
C GLY A 28 3.04 8.42 -0.54
N ALA A 29 3.14 8.98 -1.68
CA ALA A 29 2.10 9.89 -2.12
C ALA A 29 0.78 9.18 -2.38
N TRP A 30 0.81 7.94 -2.86
CA TRP A 30 -0.41 7.25 -3.22
C TRP A 30 -0.37 5.82 -2.75
N ALA A 31 -0.15 5.65 -1.48
CA ALA A 31 -0.09 4.30 -0.93
C ALA A 31 -1.47 3.67 -0.99
N VAL A 32 -1.56 2.56 -1.65
CA VAL A 32 -2.77 1.75 -1.70
C VAL A 32 -2.56 0.58 -0.76
N VAL A 33 -3.52 0.33 0.10
CA VAL A 33 -3.44 -0.73 1.08
C VAL A 33 -4.51 -1.76 0.77
N GLU A 34 -4.08 -2.98 0.51
CA GLU A 34 -4.99 -4.05 0.12
C GLU A 34 -5.45 -4.84 1.34
N ALA A 35 -6.77 -4.88 1.57
CA ALA A 35 -7.32 -5.51 2.76
C ALA A 35 -6.92 -6.98 2.89
N ASN A 36 -6.76 -7.68 1.80
CA ASN A 36 -6.42 -9.10 1.83
C ASN A 36 -4.96 -9.41 2.10
N ARG A 37 -4.07 -8.41 1.96
CA ARG A 37 -2.63 -8.68 2.02
C ARG A 37 -1.83 -7.79 2.92
N ALA A 38 -2.30 -6.61 3.20
CA ALA A 38 -1.50 -5.63 3.93
C ALA A 38 -1.18 -6.12 5.33
N PRO A 39 0.04 -5.87 5.82
CA PRO A 39 0.34 -6.20 7.21
C PRO A 39 -0.44 -5.28 8.15
N PRO A 40 -0.64 -5.69 9.39
CA PRO A 40 -1.46 -4.92 10.32
C PRO A 40 -1.03 -3.45 10.46
N GLN A 41 0.28 -3.18 10.45
CA GLN A 41 0.74 -1.81 10.59
C GLN A 41 0.36 -0.94 9.41
N ASP A 42 0.23 -1.52 8.23
CA ASP A 42 -0.21 -0.78 7.06
C ASP A 42 -1.72 -0.52 7.11
N LEU A 43 -2.47 -1.48 7.64
CA LEU A 43 -3.91 -1.28 7.83
C LEU A 43 -4.17 -0.13 8.78
N VAL A 44 -3.43 -0.07 9.88
CA VAL A 44 -3.62 0.99 10.87
C VAL A 44 -3.21 2.35 10.30
N ALA A 45 -2.35 2.37 9.31
CA ALA A 45 -1.97 3.62 8.66
C ALA A 45 -3.12 4.25 7.88
N ILE A 46 -4.14 3.48 7.53
CA ILE A 46 -5.32 4.02 6.88
C ILE A 46 -6.12 4.79 7.91
N LYS A 47 -6.41 6.05 7.62
CA LYS A 47 -7.20 6.85 8.53
C LYS A 47 -8.59 6.22 8.65
N GLY A 48 -9.00 5.95 9.86
CA GLY A 48 -10.27 5.29 10.13
C GLY A 48 -10.13 3.84 10.54
N ILE A 49 -8.95 3.25 10.41
CA ILE A 49 -8.72 1.89 10.88
C ILE A 49 -7.86 1.96 12.13
N GLY A 50 -8.45 1.65 13.25
CA GLY A 50 -7.70 1.55 14.50
C GLY A 50 -7.17 0.14 14.72
N PRO A 51 -6.42 -0.07 15.80
CA PRO A 51 -5.85 -1.40 16.09
C PRO A 51 -6.89 -2.50 16.17
N ALA A 52 -8.04 -2.23 16.78
CA ALA A 52 -9.08 -3.25 16.91
C ALA A 52 -9.68 -3.61 15.57
N THR A 53 -9.91 -2.62 14.71
CA THR A 53 -10.43 -2.89 13.38
C THR A 53 -9.41 -3.64 12.53
N ALA A 54 -8.14 -3.27 12.63
CA ALA A 54 -7.08 -3.99 11.93
C ALA A 54 -7.05 -5.46 12.33
N GLU A 55 -7.21 -5.74 13.61
CA GLU A 55 -7.25 -7.12 14.07
C GLU A 55 -8.44 -7.88 13.49
N ARG A 56 -9.59 -7.24 13.43
CA ARG A 56 -10.78 -7.86 12.84
C ARG A 56 -10.58 -8.17 11.37
N ILE A 57 -9.92 -7.28 10.65
CA ILE A 57 -9.64 -7.50 9.23
C ILE A 57 -8.70 -8.70 9.08
N VAL A 58 -7.62 -8.72 9.84
CA VAL A 58 -6.64 -9.80 9.77
C VAL A 58 -7.29 -11.14 10.12
N GLU A 59 -8.11 -11.16 11.16
CA GLU A 59 -8.76 -12.38 11.59
C GLU A 59 -9.75 -12.88 10.53
N ALA A 60 -10.55 -11.97 9.97
CA ALA A 60 -11.54 -12.35 8.98
C ALA A 60 -10.88 -12.91 7.71
N ARG A 61 -9.84 -12.24 7.23
CA ARG A 61 -9.17 -12.71 6.00
C ARG A 61 -8.41 -14.00 6.21
N ARG A 62 -8.06 -14.31 7.43
CA ARG A 62 -7.39 -15.56 7.75
C ARG A 62 -8.31 -16.76 7.52
N GLN A 63 -9.59 -16.58 7.75
CA GLN A 63 -10.55 -17.63 7.49
C GLN A 63 -10.77 -17.83 6.01
N ARG A 64 -10.87 -16.75 5.27
CA ARG A 64 -10.93 -16.79 3.82
C ARG A 64 -10.76 -15.36 3.30
N PRO A 65 -10.12 -15.17 2.16
CA PRO A 65 -9.93 -13.82 1.59
C PRO A 65 -11.27 -13.13 1.35
N PHE A 66 -11.27 -11.81 1.43
CA PHE A 66 -12.46 -11.06 1.07
C PHE A 66 -12.65 -11.11 -0.43
N THR A 67 -13.87 -11.38 -0.87
CA THR A 67 -14.14 -11.48 -2.31
C THR A 67 -14.38 -10.11 -2.92
N ASP A 68 -15.01 -9.21 -2.19
CA ASP A 68 -15.31 -7.87 -2.66
C ASP A 68 -15.65 -6.99 -1.47
N TRP A 69 -16.00 -5.74 -1.73
CA TRP A 69 -16.35 -4.81 -0.66
C TRP A 69 -17.60 -5.21 0.10
N ALA A 70 -18.58 -5.78 -0.58
CA ALA A 70 -19.79 -6.22 0.11
C ALA A 70 -19.46 -7.30 1.13
N ASP A 71 -18.60 -8.25 0.76
CA ASP A 71 -18.14 -9.30 1.65
C ASP A 71 -17.34 -8.70 2.81
N PHE A 72 -16.48 -7.74 2.53
CA PHE A 72 -15.69 -7.05 3.55
C PHE A 72 -16.61 -6.37 4.58
N ILE A 73 -17.58 -5.62 4.10
CA ILE A 73 -18.51 -4.90 4.96
C ILE A 73 -19.28 -5.88 5.83
N GLN A 74 -19.69 -6.99 5.25
CA GLN A 74 -20.48 -7.96 5.98
C GLN A 74 -19.68 -8.69 7.05
N ARG A 75 -18.41 -8.91 6.81
CA ARG A 75 -17.59 -9.75 7.69
C ARG A 75 -16.77 -8.99 8.70
N VAL A 76 -16.52 -7.72 8.49
CA VAL A 76 -15.73 -6.92 9.43
C VAL A 76 -16.68 -6.08 10.27
N ARG A 77 -16.79 -6.45 11.54
CA ARG A 77 -17.71 -5.77 12.43
C ARG A 77 -17.36 -4.29 12.57
N GLY A 78 -18.34 -3.45 12.52
CA GLY A 78 -18.14 -2.02 12.66
C GLY A 78 -17.94 -1.25 11.37
N ILE A 79 -17.91 -1.93 10.23
CA ILE A 79 -17.75 -1.29 8.94
C ILE A 79 -19.07 -1.35 8.19
N GLY A 80 -19.67 -0.19 7.95
CA GLY A 80 -20.84 -0.07 7.08
C GLY A 80 -20.46 0.65 5.81
N PRO A 81 -21.46 0.94 4.95
CA PRO A 81 -21.18 1.62 3.67
C PRO A 81 -20.50 2.97 3.82
N ALA A 82 -20.92 3.76 4.80
CA ALA A 82 -20.32 5.08 5.01
C ALA A 82 -18.85 4.97 5.39
N THR A 83 -18.55 4.03 6.30
CA THR A 83 -17.17 3.81 6.70
C THR A 83 -16.36 3.24 5.55
N ALA A 84 -16.94 2.31 4.79
CA ALA A 84 -16.26 1.72 3.64
C ALA A 84 -15.87 2.81 2.65
N SER A 85 -16.75 3.75 2.40
CA SER A 85 -16.47 4.84 1.48
C SER A 85 -15.27 5.66 1.97
N LYS A 86 -15.22 5.95 3.25
CA LYS A 86 -14.10 6.70 3.83
C LYS A 86 -12.81 5.93 3.75
N LEU A 87 -12.84 4.65 4.07
CA LEU A 87 -11.62 3.83 4.03
C LEU A 87 -11.10 3.73 2.61
N SER A 88 -12.00 3.57 1.64
CA SER A 88 -11.61 3.52 0.24
C SER A 88 -10.99 4.84 -0.20
N ALA A 89 -11.58 5.96 0.20
CA ALA A 89 -11.02 7.27 -0.11
C ALA A 89 -9.63 7.44 0.50
N ASN A 90 -9.36 6.77 1.60
CA ASN A 90 -8.08 6.85 2.29
C ASN A 90 -7.06 5.81 1.80
N GLY A 91 -7.41 5.06 0.76
CA GLY A 91 -6.45 4.16 0.13
C GLY A 91 -6.68 2.67 0.31
N LEU A 92 -7.74 2.27 1.00
CA LEU A 92 -8.01 0.84 1.18
C LEU A 92 -8.68 0.26 -0.06
N THR A 93 -8.21 -0.90 -0.49
CA THR A 93 -8.84 -1.63 -1.59
C THR A 93 -9.18 -3.04 -1.14
N VAL A 94 -10.11 -3.66 -1.83
CA VAL A 94 -10.43 -5.07 -1.64
C VAL A 94 -10.33 -5.73 -3.01
N ASN A 95 -9.37 -6.64 -3.15
CA ASN A 95 -9.04 -7.27 -4.43
C ASN A 95 -8.73 -6.23 -5.50
N GLY A 96 -8.03 -5.18 -5.11
CA GLY A 96 -7.64 -4.13 -6.02
C GLY A 96 -8.76 -3.16 -6.39
N GLN A 97 -9.94 -3.33 -5.82
CA GLN A 97 -11.10 -2.52 -6.16
C GLN A 97 -11.35 -1.44 -5.12
N ARG A 98 -11.73 -0.28 -5.57
CA ARG A 98 -12.19 0.78 -4.67
C ARG A 98 -13.66 0.60 -4.42
N TYR A 99 -14.14 1.15 -3.31
CA TYR A 99 -15.54 1.08 -2.98
C TYR A 99 -16.30 2.19 -3.73
N GLU A 100 -17.31 1.81 -4.42
CA GLU A 100 -18.06 2.78 -5.20
C GLU A 100 -19.42 3.07 -4.63
#